data_ba6fa7e8a0de11f4f3a5f474f450e423
#
_entry.id   ba6fa7e8a0de11f4f3a5f474f450e423
#
_cell.length_a   1.000
_cell.length_b   1.000
_cell.length_c   1.000
_cell.angle_alpha   90.00
_cell.angle_beta   90.00
_cell.angle_gamma   90.00
#
_symmetry.space_group_name_H-M   'P 1'
#
loop_
_entity.id
_entity.type
_entity.pdbx_description
1 polymer ?
#
loop_
_entity_poly.entity_id
_entity_poly.type
_entity_poly.pdbx_seq_one_letter_code
_entity_poly.pdbx_strand_id
1 'polypeptide(L)' 'MIDILTTEKLDSESSKLLTKAEYSQLYHQLTIWFKTTGKAYLYKGVPEETWEEFKNSESKGKYFHAYIKGLYKCEKLEE' A
#
# COMPACT_ATOMS: atom_id res chain seq x y z
N MET A 1 15.72 0.38 -17.41
CA MET A 1 14.94 1.25 -17.13
C MET A 1 13.55 0.95 -17.15
N ILE A 2 13.17 -0.06 -17.55
CA ILE A 2 11.91 -0.34 -17.60
C ILE A 2 11.26 -0.64 -16.37
N ASP A 3 11.96 -1.09 -15.36
CA ASP A 3 11.35 -1.44 -14.14
C ASP A 3 10.70 -0.30 -13.43
N ILE A 4 11.03 0.90 -13.78
CA ILE A 4 10.42 2.00 -13.11
C ILE A 4 8.94 2.02 -13.35
N LEU A 5 8.46 1.32 -14.35
CA LEU A 5 7.05 1.30 -14.62
C LEU A 5 6.30 0.30 -13.78
N THR A 6 7.00 -0.53 -13.03
CA THR A 6 6.32 -1.60 -12.33
C THR A 6 6.18 -1.35 -10.84
N THR A 7 6.84 -0.33 -10.29
CA THR A 7 6.75 -0.08 -8.87
C THR A 7 6.62 1.41 -8.60
N GLU A 8 5.65 1.78 -7.80
CA GLU A 8 5.46 3.16 -7.37
C GLU A 8 5.58 3.23 -5.87
N LYS A 9 6.07 4.34 -5.37
CA LYS A 9 6.24 4.54 -3.95
C LYS A 9 5.44 5.72 -3.48
N LEU A 10 4.93 5.63 -2.27
CA LEU A 10 4.19 6.70 -1.66
C LEU A 10 4.72 6.92 -0.26
N ASP A 11 5.24 8.11 0.01
CA ASP A 11 5.68 8.48 1.33
C ASP A 11 4.59 9.34 1.96
N SER A 12 4.24 9.05 3.20
CA SER A 12 3.15 9.75 3.81
C SER A 12 3.47 10.07 5.25
N GLU A 13 4.27 11.08 5.45
CA GLU A 13 4.65 11.46 6.79
C GLU A 13 3.48 12.02 7.56
N SER A 14 2.51 12.59 6.89
CA SER A 14 1.37 13.17 7.56
C SER A 14 0.31 12.13 7.93
N SER A 15 0.44 10.92 7.42
CA SER A 15 -0.54 9.90 7.75
C SER A 15 -0.24 9.33 9.12
N LYS A 16 -1.27 9.02 9.87
CA LYS A 16 -1.10 8.38 11.16
C LYS A 16 -1.01 6.87 11.03
N LEU A 17 -1.37 6.33 9.88
CA LEU A 17 -1.38 4.90 9.68
C LEU A 17 -0.08 4.35 9.18
N LEU A 18 0.50 4.98 8.18
CA LEU A 18 1.65 4.39 7.51
C LEU A 18 2.75 5.40 7.28
N THR A 19 3.98 4.91 7.11
CA THR A 19 5.10 5.75 6.79
C THR A 19 5.34 5.76 5.28
N LYS A 20 5.09 4.64 4.61
CA LYS A 20 5.22 4.61 3.16
C LYS A 20 4.48 3.40 2.62
N ALA A 21 4.28 3.39 1.32
CA ALA A 21 3.67 2.28 0.62
C ALA A 21 4.33 2.13 -0.72
N GLU A 22 4.37 0.91 -1.23
CA GLU A 22 4.90 0.64 -2.56
C GLU A 22 3.92 -0.24 -3.30
N TYR A 23 3.71 0.04 -4.57
CA TYR A 23 2.79 -0.74 -5.37
C TYR A 23 3.49 -1.27 -6.60
N SER A 24 3.34 -2.55 -6.87
CA SER A 24 3.89 -3.18 -8.05
C SER A 24 2.79 -3.39 -9.08
N GLN A 25 2.88 -2.67 -10.18
CA GLN A 25 1.88 -2.83 -11.24
C GLN A 25 2.00 -4.18 -11.91
N LEU A 26 3.20 -4.71 -11.95
CA LEU A 26 3.41 -5.98 -12.61
C LEU A 26 2.75 -7.13 -11.86
N TYR A 27 2.83 -7.12 -10.54
CA TYR A 27 2.27 -8.21 -9.75
C TYR A 27 1.00 -7.83 -9.02
N HIS A 28 0.55 -6.60 -9.13
CA HIS A 28 -0.65 -6.10 -8.44
C HIS A 28 -0.51 -6.34 -6.93
N GLN A 29 0.64 -5.96 -6.41
CA GLN A 29 0.92 -6.14 -4.98
C GLN A 29 1.18 -4.79 -4.33
N LEU A 30 0.57 -4.58 -3.18
CA LEU A 30 0.72 -3.34 -2.45
C LEU A 30 1.37 -3.64 -1.12
N THR A 31 2.51 -3.02 -0.85
CA THR A 31 3.20 -3.18 0.42
C THR A 31 3.03 -1.90 1.24
N ILE A 32 2.62 -2.05 2.48
CA ILE A 32 2.42 -0.91 3.36
C ILE A 32 3.26 -1.09 4.61
N TRP A 33 4.03 -0.04 4.94
CA TRP A 33 4.81 0.00 6.18
C TRP A 33 4.01 0.79 7.20
N PHE A 34 3.57 0.13 8.26
CA PHE A 34 2.70 0.74 9.25
C PHE A 34 3.50 1.49 10.30
N LYS A 35 3.06 2.70 10.58
CA LYS A 35 3.78 3.58 11.48
C LYS A 35 3.74 3.08 12.93
N THR A 36 2.59 2.59 13.36
CA THR A 36 2.43 2.22 14.75
C THR A 36 3.18 0.96 15.13
N THR A 37 3.31 0.01 14.22
CA THR A 37 3.98 -1.25 14.54
C THR A 37 5.37 -1.34 13.96
N GLY A 38 5.67 -0.49 12.98
CA GLY A 38 6.94 -0.57 12.28
C GLY A 38 7.07 -1.77 11.37
N LYS A 39 5.97 -2.44 11.10
CA LYS A 39 6.00 -3.65 10.29
C LYS A 39 5.40 -3.41 8.93
N ALA A 40 5.78 -4.27 7.99
CA ALA A 40 5.28 -4.16 6.63
C ALA A 40 4.39 -5.34 6.29
N TYR A 41 3.37 -5.07 5.51
CA TYR A 41 2.44 -6.10 5.06
C TYR A 41 2.28 -6.01 3.55
N LEU A 42 2.25 -7.16 2.89
CA LEU A 42 2.08 -7.23 1.45
C LEU A 42 0.67 -7.67 1.14
N TYR A 43 -0.06 -6.86 0.38
CA TYR A 43 -1.43 -7.17 -0.03
C TYR A 43 -1.43 -7.58 -1.48
N LYS A 44 -2.01 -8.74 -1.79
CA LYS A 44 -1.96 -9.33 -3.12
C LYS A 44 -3.25 -9.12 -3.87
N GLY A 45 -3.16 -8.98 -5.19
CA GLY A 45 -4.35 -8.85 -6.03
C GLY A 45 -4.99 -7.48 -5.99
N VAL A 46 -4.24 -6.45 -5.62
CA VAL A 46 -4.78 -5.10 -5.53
C VAL A 46 -4.75 -4.48 -6.91
N PRO A 47 -5.91 -4.10 -7.49
CA PRO A 47 -5.92 -3.51 -8.82
C PRO A 47 -5.31 -2.12 -8.80
N GLU A 48 -4.83 -1.70 -9.95
CA GLU A 48 -4.20 -0.40 -10.06
C GLU A 48 -5.17 0.72 -9.69
N GLU A 49 -6.45 0.59 -10.02
CA GLU A 49 -7.38 1.64 -9.69
C GLU A 49 -7.56 1.77 -8.19
N THR A 50 -7.48 0.69 -7.43
CA THR A 50 -7.53 0.78 -5.98
C THR A 50 -6.31 1.51 -5.45
N TRP A 51 -5.14 1.24 -6.02
CA TRP A 51 -3.91 1.94 -5.64
C TRP A 51 -4.03 3.43 -5.92
N GLU A 52 -4.58 3.79 -7.09
CA GLU A 52 -4.73 5.20 -7.43
C GLU A 52 -5.67 5.90 -6.48
N GLU A 53 -6.76 5.25 -6.11
CA GLU A 53 -7.68 5.86 -5.18
C GLU A 53 -7.06 6.00 -3.80
N PHE A 54 -6.26 5.02 -3.40
CA PHE A 54 -5.58 5.08 -2.12
C PHE A 54 -4.60 6.25 -2.09
N LYS A 55 -3.84 6.43 -3.16
CA LYS A 55 -2.89 7.54 -3.23
C LYS A 55 -3.57 8.88 -3.13
N ASN A 56 -4.73 8.99 -3.75
CA ASN A 56 -5.43 10.27 -3.82
C ASN A 56 -6.43 10.49 -2.71
N SER A 57 -6.55 9.56 -1.79
CA SER A 57 -7.52 9.70 -0.71
C SER A 57 -7.07 10.77 0.27
N GLU A 58 -8.03 11.43 0.87
CA GLU A 58 -7.72 12.43 1.88
C GLU A 58 -7.23 11.77 3.15
N SER A 59 -7.73 10.60 3.46
CA SER A 59 -7.28 9.88 4.63
C SER A 59 -6.88 8.48 4.21
N LYS A 60 -5.57 8.22 4.22
CA LYS A 60 -5.06 6.91 3.85
C LYS A 60 -5.57 5.84 4.79
N GLY A 61 -5.69 6.17 6.07
CA GLY A 61 -6.15 5.21 7.05
C GLY A 61 -7.60 4.82 6.82
N LYS A 62 -8.45 5.78 6.54
CA LYS A 62 -9.85 5.47 6.31
C LYS A 62 -10.02 4.66 5.03
N TYR A 63 -9.29 5.02 3.98
CA TYR A 63 -9.40 4.28 2.74
C TYR A 63 -8.90 2.85 2.93
N PHE A 64 -7.79 2.69 3.62
CA PHE A 64 -7.23 1.37 3.87
C PHE A 64 -8.24 0.49 4.60
N HIS A 65 -8.83 1.00 5.67
CA HIS A 65 -9.76 0.20 6.47
C HIS A 65 -11.04 -0.12 5.69
N ALA A 66 -11.46 0.77 4.82
CA ALA A 66 -12.71 0.57 4.11
C ALA A 66 -12.55 -0.29 2.87
N TYR A 67 -11.43 -0.17 2.17
CA TYR A 67 -11.32 -0.77 0.85
C TYR A 67 -10.15 -1.73 0.67
N ILE A 68 -9.27 -1.86 1.62
CA ILE A 68 -8.11 -2.74 1.48
C ILE A 68 -8.07 -3.80 2.56
N LYS A 69 -8.20 -3.39 3.81
CA LYS A 69 -8.08 -4.33 4.91
C LYS A 69 -9.20 -5.35 4.85
N GLY A 70 -8.82 -6.61 4.87
CA GLY A 70 -9.82 -7.67 4.85
C GLY A 70 -10.38 -8.03 3.49
N LEU A 71 -10.05 -7.24 2.45
CA LEU A 71 -10.53 -7.53 1.11
C LEU A 71 -9.50 -8.23 0.26
N TYR A 72 -8.23 -8.15 0.62
CA TYR A 72 -7.17 -8.78 -0.14
C TYR A 72 -6.34 -9.66 0.77
N LYS A 73 -5.72 -10.68 0.20
CA LYS A 73 -4.82 -11.51 0.97
C LYS A 73 -3.63 -10.69 1.38
N CYS A 74 -3.15 -10.90 2.59
CA CYS A 74 -2.03 -10.14 3.06
C CYS A 74 -1.04 -11.03 3.78
N GLU A 75 0.24 -10.71 3.61
CA GLU A 75 1.31 -11.42 4.26
C GLU A 75 2.13 -10.42 5.04
N LYS A 76 2.50 -10.78 6.27
CA LYS A 76 3.37 -9.93 7.05
C LYS A 76 4.79 -10.17 6.59
N LEU A 77 5.47 -9.11 6.24
CA LEU A 77 6.85 -9.22 5.80
C LEU A 77 7.77 -9.16 7.01
N GLU A 78 8.76 -10.03 7.01
CA GLU A 78 9.68 -10.05 8.13
C GLU A 78 10.96 -9.36 7.78
N GLU A 79 11.57 -8.74 8.76
CA GLU A 79 12.82 -8.05 8.53
C GLU A 79 13.99 -8.97 8.56
#